data_18f4370a717ded2c0c86382283ce0c54
#
_entry.id   18f4370a717ded2c0c86382283ce0c54
#
_cell.length_a   1.000
_cell.length_b   1.000
_cell.length_c   1.000
_cell.angle_alpha   90.00
_cell.angle_beta   90.00
_cell.angle_gamma   90.00
#
_symmetry.space_group_name_H-M   'P 1'
#
loop_
_entity.id
_entity.type
_entity.pdbx_description
1 polymer ?
#
loop_
_entity_poly.entity_id
_entity_poly.type
_entity_poly.pdbx_seq_one_letter_code
_entity_poly.pdbx_strand_id
1 'polypeptide(L)'
;MSYPAVSWSRLARGSLCVLLILASSGSGATRKPPPAPAAKPEPEHMLAEIYKDLAQNHLRDAQAKADALVEAYPNFRLGHLVRGDLLLMHTRPVAGLGAAAAGKDAESRLQDLRGEAAARLRAEARPAEGLQPRALLQLRNDQRHALIVDARRSRVYLYEHRNGEIRYVSDYYFSQGKLGVNKAKEGDMRTPVGVYYISGRLPGAKLPDFYGKGALPLDYPNSWDKLNGRGGSGIWIHGVPQETFSRAPLSTDGCVVVSNDDLQKLSRIVEVGKTPILIGDQVEFVKPDVRENDRKLAGSLLERWRRDAEQRDGGQLRTHYSARFKSVNDEKADAWIARQRFLPGAQRVHVALQDASHFRQPSREDIIVSTFTQQTAVGKFRHKVRLRQYWAREGADWKIVSESVL
;
A
#
# COMPACT_ATOMS: atom_id res chain seq x y z
N MET A 1 4.11 2.53 50.62
CA MET A 1 3.61 3.86 51.02
C MET A 1 2.19 3.99 50.49
N SER A 2 1.29 4.16 51.46
CA SER A 2 -0.14 3.90 51.38
C SER A 2 -0.97 4.95 50.63
N TYR A 3 -1.95 4.52 49.87
CA TYR A 3 -3.02 5.35 49.39
C TYR A 3 -4.08 5.58 50.48
N PRO A 4 -4.76 6.73 50.56
CA PRO A 4 -6.01 6.84 51.30
C PRO A 4 -7.21 6.80 50.34
N ALA A 5 -8.17 6.01 50.72
CA ALA A 5 -9.55 5.94 50.20
C ALA A 5 -10.38 7.13 50.69
N VAL A 6 -11.27 7.62 49.84
CA VAL A 6 -12.33 8.59 50.25
C VAL A 6 -13.70 7.97 49.98
N SER A 7 -14.48 7.95 51.05
CA SER A 7 -15.82 7.35 51.18
C SER A 7 -16.94 8.26 50.64
N TRP A 8 -17.95 7.58 50.11
CA TRP A 8 -19.26 8.16 49.76
C TRP A 8 -20.17 8.31 51.01
N SER A 9 -20.84 9.43 51.17
CA SER A 9 -22.01 9.51 51.95
C SER A 9 -23.09 10.39 51.30
N ARG A 10 -24.28 9.85 51.28
CA ARG A 10 -25.57 10.36 50.76
C ARG A 10 -26.01 11.61 51.47
N LEU A 11 -26.82 12.45 50.79
CA LEU A 11 -28.09 12.97 51.36
C LEU A 11 -28.95 13.57 50.22
N ALA A 12 -30.16 13.02 50.19
CA ALA A 12 -31.26 13.51 49.36
C ALA A 12 -32.01 14.63 50.10
N ARG A 13 -32.54 15.62 49.38
CA ARG A 13 -33.80 16.28 49.65
C ARG A 13 -34.27 17.10 48.45
N GLY A 14 -35.53 16.89 48.08
CA GLY A 14 -36.18 17.41 46.91
C GLY A 14 -36.63 18.87 47.00
N SER A 15 -36.89 19.44 45.87
CA SER A 15 -37.82 20.56 45.67
C SER A 15 -38.40 20.50 44.27
N LEU A 16 -39.70 20.37 44.24
CA LEU A 16 -40.56 20.31 43.06
C LEU A 16 -40.73 21.75 42.56
N CYS A 17 -40.12 22.13 41.43
CA CYS A 17 -40.48 23.35 40.71
C CYS A 17 -41.17 22.99 39.41
N VAL A 18 -42.46 23.31 39.38
CA VAL A 18 -43.29 23.25 38.16
C VAL A 18 -42.89 24.40 37.28
N LEU A 19 -42.29 24.08 36.12
CA LEU A 19 -42.00 25.05 35.06
C LEU A 19 -42.99 24.87 33.93
N LEU A 20 -43.84 25.84 33.76
CA LEU A 20 -44.72 26.00 32.58
C LEU A 20 -43.85 26.15 31.33
N ILE A 21 -43.91 25.21 30.41
CA ILE A 21 -43.30 25.31 29.08
C ILE A 21 -44.30 25.98 28.15
N LEU A 22 -44.04 27.24 27.83
CA LEU A 22 -44.67 27.95 26.71
C LEU A 22 -44.02 27.38 25.40
N ALA A 23 -44.80 26.64 24.65
CA ALA A 23 -44.40 26.19 23.33
C ALA A 23 -44.41 27.36 22.34
N SER A 24 -43.25 27.95 22.08
CA SER A 24 -43.06 28.83 20.93
C SER A 24 -42.71 27.95 19.71
N SER A 25 -43.62 27.85 18.77
CA SER A 25 -43.42 27.26 17.44
C SER A 25 -42.49 28.14 16.61
N GLY A 26 -41.18 28.01 16.81
CA GLY A 26 -40.17 28.58 15.96
C GLY A 26 -39.93 27.68 14.75
N SER A 27 -40.34 28.14 13.55
CA SER A 27 -39.96 27.51 12.26
C SER A 27 -38.43 27.52 12.12
N GLY A 28 -37.80 26.44 12.51
CA GLY A 28 -36.38 26.21 12.29
C GLY A 28 -36.08 26.00 10.80
N ALA A 29 -35.72 27.08 10.11
CA ALA A 29 -35.09 26.94 8.79
C ALA A 29 -33.81 26.15 8.95
N THR A 30 -33.82 24.91 8.48
CA THR A 30 -32.62 24.06 8.39
C THR A 30 -31.65 24.73 7.41
N ARG A 31 -30.64 25.40 7.94
CA ARG A 31 -29.51 25.92 7.17
C ARG A 31 -28.85 24.72 6.48
N LYS A 32 -29.00 24.63 5.14
CA LYS A 32 -28.26 23.68 4.30
C LYS A 32 -26.76 23.86 4.60
N PRO A 33 -26.01 22.79 4.92
CA PRO A 33 -24.58 22.94 5.15
C PRO A 33 -23.93 23.59 3.92
N PRO A 34 -22.92 24.44 4.08
CA PRO A 34 -22.23 25.06 2.96
C PRO A 34 -21.69 23.95 2.04
N PRO A 35 -21.74 24.15 0.71
CA PRO A 35 -21.20 23.16 -0.23
C PRO A 35 -19.74 22.89 0.14
N ALA A 36 -19.36 21.61 0.14
CA ALA A 36 -17.97 21.22 0.35
C ALA A 36 -17.09 21.96 -0.67
N PRO A 37 -15.91 22.49 -0.26
CA PRO A 37 -15.02 23.18 -1.19
C PRO A 37 -14.74 22.25 -2.38
N ALA A 38 -14.84 22.80 -3.59
CA ALA A 38 -14.56 22.06 -4.82
C ALA A 38 -13.19 21.37 -4.70
N ALA A 39 -13.12 20.09 -4.99
CA ALA A 39 -11.87 19.34 -4.95
C ALA A 39 -10.86 20.02 -5.88
N LYS A 40 -9.65 20.28 -5.39
CA LYS A 40 -8.56 20.83 -6.23
C LYS A 40 -8.31 19.85 -7.38
N PRO A 41 -8.12 20.35 -8.63
CA PRO A 41 -7.76 19.50 -9.75
C PRO A 41 -6.46 18.75 -9.45
N GLU A 42 -6.36 17.50 -9.86
CA GLU A 42 -5.14 16.71 -9.64
C GLU A 42 -3.95 17.29 -10.44
N PRO A 43 -2.77 17.46 -9.83
CA PRO A 43 -1.63 18.14 -10.47
C PRO A 43 -1.11 17.39 -11.71
N GLU A 44 -1.23 16.06 -11.73
CA GLU A 44 -0.90 15.23 -12.89
C GLU A 44 -1.81 15.55 -14.08
N HIS A 45 -3.09 15.73 -13.84
CA HIS A 45 -4.04 16.11 -14.89
C HIS A 45 -3.72 17.51 -15.43
N MET A 46 -3.45 18.46 -14.54
CA MET A 46 -3.08 19.83 -14.93
C MET A 46 -1.80 19.84 -15.78
N LEU A 47 -0.77 19.10 -15.35
CA LEU A 47 0.48 18.95 -16.14
C LEU A 47 0.21 18.34 -17.52
N ALA A 48 -0.56 17.25 -17.58
CA ALA A 48 -0.90 16.59 -18.86
C ALA A 48 -1.61 17.55 -19.83
N GLU A 49 -2.54 18.35 -19.34
CA GLU A 49 -3.24 19.35 -20.15
C GLU A 49 -2.33 20.47 -20.64
N ILE A 50 -1.35 20.92 -19.83
CA ILE A 50 -0.33 21.89 -20.26
C ILE A 50 0.47 21.31 -21.44
N TYR A 51 0.97 20.08 -21.30
CA TYR A 51 1.78 19.46 -22.36
C TYR A 51 0.97 19.12 -23.60
N LYS A 52 -0.32 18.82 -23.46
CA LYS A 52 -1.25 18.64 -24.59
C LYS A 52 -1.41 19.93 -25.39
N ASP A 53 -1.62 21.07 -24.72
CA ASP A 53 -1.72 22.37 -25.40
C ASP A 53 -0.40 22.73 -26.09
N LEU A 54 0.73 22.47 -25.46
CA LEU A 54 2.04 22.66 -26.08
C LEU A 54 2.22 21.83 -27.36
N ALA A 55 1.82 20.56 -27.33
CA ALA A 55 1.87 19.69 -28.52
C ALA A 55 0.96 20.19 -29.67
N GLN A 56 -0.06 20.98 -29.36
CA GLN A 56 -0.97 21.60 -30.30
C GLN A 56 -0.58 23.06 -30.67
N ASN A 57 0.57 23.53 -30.19
CA ASN A 57 1.04 24.93 -30.35
C ASN A 57 0.10 25.99 -29.72
N HIS A 58 -0.69 25.60 -28.72
CA HIS A 58 -1.58 26.50 -27.97
C HIS A 58 -0.84 27.14 -26.77
N LEU A 59 0.21 27.94 -27.05
CA LEU A 59 1.10 28.45 -26.02
C LEU A 59 0.40 29.29 -24.94
N ARG A 60 -0.60 30.11 -25.33
CA ARG A 60 -1.35 30.95 -24.37
C ARG A 60 -2.18 30.11 -23.41
N ASP A 61 -2.84 29.04 -23.89
CA ASP A 61 -3.65 28.16 -23.08
C ASP A 61 -2.77 27.32 -22.13
N ALA A 62 -1.63 26.84 -22.65
CA ALA A 62 -0.62 26.16 -21.81
C ALA A 62 -0.11 27.09 -20.69
N GLN A 63 0.16 28.36 -20.99
CA GLN A 63 0.59 29.35 -20.00
C GLN A 63 -0.48 29.57 -18.93
N ALA A 64 -1.73 29.81 -19.32
CA ALA A 64 -2.84 30.01 -18.38
C ALA A 64 -3.03 28.81 -17.46
N LYS A 65 -2.92 27.57 -17.99
CA LYS A 65 -2.97 26.34 -17.20
C LYS A 65 -1.76 26.19 -16.25
N ALA A 66 -0.57 26.61 -16.67
CA ALA A 66 0.61 26.60 -15.80
C ALA A 66 0.51 27.63 -14.66
N ASP A 67 -0.07 28.81 -14.93
CA ASP A 67 -0.37 29.80 -13.89
C ASP A 67 -1.37 29.23 -12.87
N ALA A 68 -2.44 28.59 -13.32
CA ALA A 68 -3.41 27.93 -12.46
C ALA A 68 -2.79 26.78 -11.65
N LEU A 69 -1.86 26.02 -12.22
CA LEU A 69 -1.14 24.95 -11.54
C LEU A 69 -0.31 25.48 -10.36
N VAL A 70 0.48 26.54 -10.55
CA VAL A 70 1.32 27.09 -9.49
C VAL A 70 0.47 27.86 -8.45
N GLU A 71 -0.67 28.41 -8.81
CA GLU A 71 -1.63 28.97 -7.88
C GLU A 71 -2.25 27.88 -6.98
N ALA A 72 -2.69 26.78 -7.58
CA ALA A 72 -3.25 25.65 -6.84
C ALA A 72 -2.20 24.93 -5.96
N TYR A 73 -0.96 24.84 -6.42
CA TYR A 73 0.16 24.12 -5.80
C TYR A 73 1.43 24.99 -5.72
N PRO A 74 1.46 26.00 -4.81
CA PRO A 74 2.55 26.98 -4.75
C PRO A 74 3.94 26.37 -4.48
N ASN A 75 4.00 25.21 -3.82
CA ASN A 75 5.24 24.52 -3.46
C ASN A 75 5.67 23.48 -4.54
N PHE A 76 4.96 23.40 -5.67
CA PHE A 76 5.25 22.44 -6.73
C PHE A 76 6.34 22.98 -7.66
N ARG A 77 7.59 22.67 -7.34
CA ARG A 77 8.78 23.17 -8.06
C ARG A 77 8.76 22.87 -9.56
N LEU A 78 8.30 21.67 -9.95
CA LEU A 78 8.15 21.30 -11.37
C LEU A 78 7.12 22.21 -12.07
N GLY A 79 6.02 22.55 -11.42
CA GLY A 79 5.04 23.49 -11.96
C GLY A 79 5.66 24.87 -12.25
N HIS A 80 6.46 25.39 -11.31
CA HIS A 80 7.18 26.65 -11.50
C HIS A 80 8.21 26.59 -12.63
N LEU A 81 8.91 25.46 -12.78
CA LEU A 81 9.87 25.27 -13.88
C LEU A 81 9.16 25.29 -15.23
N VAL A 82 8.07 24.52 -15.37
CA VAL A 82 7.24 24.49 -16.59
C VAL A 82 6.70 25.89 -16.92
N ARG A 83 6.18 26.60 -15.91
CA ARG A 83 5.71 27.98 -16.07
C ARG A 83 6.81 28.92 -16.55
N GLY A 84 8.01 28.81 -15.98
CA GLY A 84 9.19 29.61 -16.41
C GLY A 84 9.60 29.35 -17.85
N ASP A 85 9.64 28.09 -18.27
CA ASP A 85 9.94 27.72 -19.66
C ASP A 85 8.88 28.24 -20.64
N LEU A 86 7.60 28.17 -20.28
CA LEU A 86 6.50 28.72 -21.10
C LEU A 86 6.61 30.22 -21.25
N LEU A 87 6.92 30.98 -20.18
CA LEU A 87 7.17 32.42 -20.26
C LEU A 87 8.35 32.72 -21.19
N LEU A 88 9.41 31.92 -21.15
CA LEU A 88 10.56 32.07 -21.99
C LEU A 88 10.23 31.83 -23.48
N MET A 89 9.34 30.86 -23.78
CA MET A 89 8.88 30.52 -25.13
C MET A 89 8.17 31.70 -25.84
N HIS A 90 7.63 32.66 -25.09
CA HIS A 90 7.10 33.89 -25.71
C HIS A 90 8.16 34.82 -26.28
N THR A 91 9.43 34.64 -25.92
CA THR A 91 10.53 35.53 -26.34
C THR A 91 11.57 34.83 -27.21
N ARG A 92 11.73 33.51 -27.05
CA ARG A 92 12.71 32.72 -27.80
C ARG A 92 12.35 31.25 -27.84
N PRO A 93 12.82 30.46 -28.82
CA PRO A 93 12.67 29.01 -28.82
C PRO A 93 13.31 28.37 -27.57
N VAL A 94 12.67 27.37 -27.02
CA VAL A 94 13.11 26.57 -25.87
C VAL A 94 13.38 25.14 -26.32
N ALA A 95 14.64 24.69 -26.13
CA ALA A 95 15.07 23.37 -26.58
C ALA A 95 14.65 22.22 -25.70
N GLY A 96 14.16 22.47 -24.46
CA GLY A 96 13.74 21.43 -23.51
C GLY A 96 13.40 21.97 -22.14
N LEU A 97 12.88 21.10 -21.29
CA LEU A 97 12.48 21.43 -19.92
C LEU A 97 13.67 21.96 -19.11
N GLY A 98 13.49 23.12 -18.50
CA GLY A 98 14.47 23.77 -17.63
C GLY A 98 15.35 24.78 -18.34
N ALA A 99 14.98 25.24 -19.54
CA ALA A 99 15.71 26.29 -20.25
C ALA A 99 15.67 27.66 -19.54
N ALA A 100 14.66 27.86 -18.66
CA ALA A 100 14.57 29.05 -17.80
C ALA A 100 15.50 28.98 -16.57
N ALA A 101 16.04 27.80 -16.23
CA ALA A 101 16.93 27.65 -15.08
C ALA A 101 18.33 28.20 -15.40
N ALA A 102 18.85 29.10 -14.55
CA ALA A 102 20.17 29.71 -14.71
C ALA A 102 21.14 29.21 -13.63
N GLY A 103 22.40 28.91 -14.03
CA GLY A 103 23.50 28.65 -13.11
C GLY A 103 23.98 27.20 -13.05
N LYS A 104 25.29 27.01 -12.79
CA LYS A 104 25.94 25.68 -12.74
C LYS A 104 25.44 24.81 -11.57
N ASP A 105 25.07 25.40 -10.46
CA ASP A 105 24.54 24.68 -9.28
C ASP A 105 23.08 24.20 -9.47
N ALA A 106 22.43 24.66 -10.54
CA ALA A 106 21.06 24.28 -10.87
C ALA A 106 20.98 22.92 -11.60
N GLU A 107 22.06 22.41 -12.20
CA GLU A 107 22.01 21.24 -13.09
C GLU A 107 21.53 19.97 -12.36
N SER A 108 22.03 19.67 -11.16
CA SER A 108 21.57 18.50 -10.39
C SER A 108 20.09 18.60 -10.04
N ARG A 109 19.65 19.78 -9.59
CA ARG A 109 18.24 20.04 -9.27
C ARG A 109 17.36 19.98 -10.52
N LEU A 110 17.89 20.41 -11.66
CA LEU A 110 17.20 20.36 -12.94
C LEU A 110 17.04 18.92 -13.43
N GLN A 111 18.05 18.07 -13.25
CA GLN A 111 17.95 16.63 -13.54
C GLN A 111 16.88 15.96 -12.69
N ASP A 112 16.79 16.30 -11.41
CA ASP A 112 15.75 15.81 -10.51
C ASP A 112 14.35 16.18 -11.00
N LEU A 113 14.13 17.44 -11.41
CA LEU A 113 12.85 17.92 -11.94
C LEU A 113 12.52 17.32 -13.31
N ARG A 114 13.52 17.12 -14.17
CA ARG A 114 13.35 16.39 -15.45
C ARG A 114 12.96 14.93 -15.22
N GLY A 115 13.60 14.28 -14.25
CA GLY A 115 13.25 12.92 -13.82
C GLY A 115 11.83 12.83 -13.29
N GLU A 116 11.39 13.80 -12.48
CA GLU A 116 10.03 13.91 -11.98
C GLU A 116 9.03 14.11 -13.10
N ALA A 117 9.29 15.06 -14.01
CA ALA A 117 8.44 15.31 -15.17
C ALA A 117 8.27 14.05 -16.03
N ALA A 118 9.39 13.39 -16.36
CA ALA A 118 9.37 12.16 -17.14
C ALA A 118 8.55 11.04 -16.45
N ALA A 119 8.64 10.92 -15.12
CA ALA A 119 7.87 9.94 -14.36
C ALA A 119 6.37 10.25 -14.30
N ARG A 120 6.01 11.55 -14.15
CA ARG A 120 4.59 11.97 -14.08
C ARG A 120 3.89 11.92 -15.44
N LEU A 121 4.60 12.25 -16.52
CA LEU A 121 4.03 12.34 -17.88
C LEU A 121 4.12 11.03 -18.66
N ARG A 122 4.62 9.97 -18.05
CA ARG A 122 4.73 8.66 -18.70
C ARG A 122 3.34 8.17 -19.09
N ALA A 123 3.11 7.93 -20.39
CA ALA A 123 1.80 7.50 -20.90
C ALA A 123 1.27 6.20 -20.27
N GLU A 124 2.20 5.33 -19.86
CA GLU A 124 1.90 4.03 -19.23
C GLU A 124 1.69 4.14 -17.70
N ALA A 125 1.62 5.35 -17.14
CA ALA A 125 1.48 5.54 -15.69
C ALA A 125 0.18 4.93 -15.16
N ARG A 126 -0.91 5.01 -15.94
CA ARG A 126 -2.19 4.37 -15.60
C ARG A 126 -2.31 3.03 -16.30
N PRO A 127 -2.89 2.01 -15.62
CA PRO A 127 -3.22 0.76 -16.29
C PRO A 127 -4.24 1.01 -17.40
N ALA A 128 -4.08 0.33 -18.54
CA ALA A 128 -5.08 0.38 -19.58
C ALA A 128 -6.43 -0.13 -19.06
N GLU A 129 -7.51 0.42 -19.62
CA GLU A 129 -8.88 0.07 -19.21
C GLU A 129 -9.11 -1.44 -19.26
N GLY A 130 -9.76 -1.97 -18.23
CA GLY A 130 -10.07 -3.39 -18.11
C GLY A 130 -8.89 -4.28 -17.65
N LEU A 131 -7.66 -3.76 -17.54
CA LEU A 131 -6.55 -4.52 -16.99
C LEU A 131 -6.50 -4.45 -15.47
N GLN A 132 -6.04 -5.52 -14.86
CA GLN A 132 -5.93 -5.67 -13.40
C GLN A 132 -4.51 -6.08 -12.99
N PRO A 133 -4.01 -5.67 -11.79
CA PRO A 133 -2.69 -6.07 -11.34
C PRO A 133 -2.67 -7.58 -11.07
N ARG A 134 -1.80 -8.29 -11.79
CA ARG A 134 -1.63 -9.74 -11.65
C ARG A 134 -1.27 -10.15 -10.23
N ALA A 135 -0.57 -9.28 -9.51
CA ALA A 135 -0.15 -9.53 -8.13
C ALA A 135 -1.33 -9.64 -7.14
N LEU A 136 -2.49 -9.02 -7.43
CA LEU A 136 -3.62 -8.94 -6.52
C LEU A 136 -4.68 -10.00 -6.86
N LEU A 137 -4.48 -11.25 -6.39
CA LEU A 137 -5.33 -12.39 -6.74
C LEU A 137 -6.65 -12.39 -5.97
N GLN A 138 -6.56 -12.31 -4.63
CA GLN A 138 -7.72 -12.35 -3.75
C GLN A 138 -7.47 -11.58 -2.46
N LEU A 139 -8.43 -10.73 -2.10
CA LEU A 139 -8.49 -10.10 -0.78
C LEU A 139 -9.47 -10.84 0.13
N ARG A 140 -9.22 -10.80 1.44
CA ARG A 140 -10.21 -11.23 2.44
C ARG A 140 -11.41 -10.27 2.44
N ASN A 141 -12.54 -10.74 2.93
CA ASN A 141 -13.76 -9.93 2.98
C ASN A 141 -13.63 -8.65 3.83
N ASP A 142 -12.75 -8.67 4.85
CA ASP A 142 -12.49 -7.51 5.71
C ASP A 142 -11.36 -6.60 5.18
N GLN A 143 -10.75 -6.91 4.04
CA GLN A 143 -9.75 -6.09 3.37
C GLN A 143 -10.43 -5.26 2.28
N ARG A 144 -10.79 -4.03 2.63
CA ARG A 144 -11.53 -3.13 1.72
C ARG A 144 -10.64 -2.50 0.65
N HIS A 145 -9.36 -2.35 0.93
CA HIS A 145 -8.41 -1.68 0.04
C HIS A 145 -7.10 -2.44 -0.05
N ALA A 146 -6.41 -2.25 -1.16
CA ALA A 146 -5.03 -2.70 -1.39
C ALA A 146 -4.23 -1.62 -2.10
N LEU A 147 -2.94 -1.51 -1.78
CA LEU A 147 -1.99 -0.63 -2.44
C LEU A 147 -1.03 -1.47 -3.30
N ILE A 148 -0.83 -1.04 -4.53
CA ILE A 148 0.13 -1.65 -5.46
C ILE A 148 1.17 -0.60 -5.83
N VAL A 149 2.43 -0.84 -5.50
CA VAL A 149 3.54 0.08 -5.75
C VAL A 149 4.36 -0.43 -6.94
N ASP A 150 4.38 0.35 -8.00
CA ASP A 150 5.18 0.12 -9.20
C ASP A 150 6.36 1.10 -9.22
N ALA A 151 7.53 0.57 -8.89
CA ALA A 151 8.73 1.38 -8.78
C ALA A 151 9.18 1.97 -10.13
N ARG A 152 9.06 1.20 -11.21
CA ARG A 152 9.43 1.63 -12.56
C ARG A 152 8.55 2.77 -13.07
N ARG A 153 7.26 2.73 -12.73
CA ARG A 153 6.31 3.78 -13.11
C ARG A 153 6.25 4.94 -12.13
N SER A 154 6.89 4.83 -10.96
CA SER A 154 6.76 5.78 -9.84
C SER A 154 5.30 6.01 -9.45
N ARG A 155 4.51 4.92 -9.35
CA ARG A 155 3.08 4.97 -9.02
C ARG A 155 2.71 4.06 -7.86
N VAL A 156 1.87 4.58 -6.99
CA VAL A 156 1.11 3.83 -6.00
C VAL A 156 -0.33 3.78 -6.47
N TYR A 157 -0.80 2.61 -6.86
CA TYR A 157 -2.18 2.39 -7.27
C TYR A 157 -3.02 1.97 -6.07
N LEU A 158 -4.19 2.57 -5.93
CA LEU A 158 -5.20 2.22 -4.95
C LEU A 158 -6.29 1.38 -5.60
N TYR A 159 -6.54 0.22 -5.01
CA TYR A 159 -7.64 -0.66 -5.37
C TYR A 159 -8.64 -0.79 -4.23
N GLU A 160 -9.93 -0.80 -4.57
CA GLU A 160 -11.03 -1.10 -3.65
C GLU A 160 -11.50 -2.55 -3.89
N HIS A 161 -11.79 -3.24 -2.78
CA HIS A 161 -12.45 -4.54 -2.79
C HIS A 161 -13.89 -4.39 -2.31
N ARG A 162 -14.84 -4.66 -3.18
CA ARG A 162 -16.26 -4.58 -2.87
C ARG A 162 -17.01 -5.73 -3.54
N ASN A 163 -17.76 -6.50 -2.74
CA ASN A 163 -18.56 -7.63 -3.21
C ASN A 163 -17.76 -8.68 -4.02
N GLY A 164 -16.52 -8.96 -3.62
CA GLY A 164 -15.64 -9.90 -4.31
C GLY A 164 -14.92 -9.33 -5.55
N GLU A 165 -15.26 -8.12 -5.97
CA GLU A 165 -14.61 -7.44 -7.09
C GLU A 165 -13.49 -6.51 -6.62
N ILE A 166 -12.44 -6.44 -7.40
CA ILE A 166 -11.30 -5.54 -7.21
C ILE A 166 -11.38 -4.47 -8.29
N ARG A 167 -11.51 -3.20 -7.87
CA ARG A 167 -11.67 -2.05 -8.75
C ARG A 167 -10.55 -1.05 -8.53
N TYR A 168 -9.99 -0.52 -9.62
CA TYR A 168 -9.09 0.62 -9.57
C TYR A 168 -9.85 1.86 -9.08
N VAL A 169 -9.21 2.60 -8.15
CA VAL A 169 -9.77 3.84 -7.58
C VAL A 169 -8.99 5.05 -8.05
N SER A 170 -7.67 5.04 -7.83
CA SER A 170 -6.79 6.16 -8.16
C SER A 170 -5.33 5.70 -8.14
N ASP A 171 -4.44 6.55 -8.61
CA ASP A 171 -3.00 6.39 -8.46
C ASP A 171 -2.35 7.68 -7.97
N TYR A 172 -1.16 7.54 -7.39
CA TYR A 172 -0.40 8.63 -6.80
C TYR A 172 1.05 8.53 -7.25
N TYR A 173 1.64 9.67 -7.60
CA TYR A 173 3.08 9.74 -7.80
C TYR A 173 3.83 9.47 -6.49
N PHE A 174 4.94 8.74 -6.56
CA PHE A 174 5.81 8.53 -5.41
C PHE A 174 7.28 8.53 -5.77
N SER A 175 8.10 8.80 -4.75
CA SER A 175 9.55 8.68 -4.80
C SER A 175 10.00 7.48 -3.99
N GLN A 176 10.99 6.76 -4.50
CA GLN A 176 11.55 5.54 -3.93
C GLN A 176 13.01 5.69 -3.54
N GLY A 177 13.62 4.62 -3.04
CA GLY A 177 15.04 4.57 -2.68
C GLY A 177 15.96 5.05 -3.81
N LYS A 178 16.98 5.83 -3.47
CA LYS A 178 17.98 6.39 -4.41
C LYS A 178 18.61 5.33 -5.30
N LEU A 179 18.80 4.11 -4.77
CA LEU A 179 19.36 2.99 -5.52
C LEU A 179 18.28 2.00 -6.00
N GLY A 180 17.02 2.45 -6.12
CA GLY A 180 15.89 1.69 -6.64
C GLY A 180 15.32 0.71 -5.61
N VAL A 181 14.97 -0.48 -6.08
CA VAL A 181 14.31 -1.53 -5.29
C VAL A 181 15.26 -2.68 -4.90
N ASN A 182 14.70 -3.75 -4.34
CA ASN A 182 15.40 -4.94 -3.84
C ASN A 182 16.28 -4.66 -2.62
N LYS A 183 15.67 -4.04 -1.60
CA LYS A 183 16.32 -3.82 -0.30
C LYS A 183 16.81 -5.14 0.30
N ALA A 184 18.09 -5.15 0.69
CA ALA A 184 18.76 -6.31 1.30
C ALA A 184 19.23 -6.03 2.72
N LYS A 185 19.71 -4.82 3.01
CA LYS A 185 20.30 -4.46 4.32
C LYS A 185 19.97 -3.02 4.71
N GLU A 186 20.20 -2.71 5.96
CA GLU A 186 20.07 -1.33 6.46
C GLU A 186 21.03 -0.39 5.73
N GLY A 187 20.60 0.83 5.46
CA GLY A 187 21.40 1.86 4.79
C GLY A 187 21.66 1.65 3.29
N ASP A 188 21.09 0.63 2.65
CA ASP A 188 21.30 0.36 1.22
C ASP A 188 20.54 1.29 0.27
N MET A 189 19.79 2.26 0.81
CA MET A 189 18.99 3.24 0.06
C MET A 189 18.06 2.61 -0.98
N ARG A 190 17.50 1.42 -0.68
CA ARG A 190 16.62 0.66 -1.56
C ARG A 190 15.25 0.46 -0.93
N THR A 191 14.22 0.47 -1.76
CA THR A 191 12.85 0.09 -1.36
C THR A 191 12.70 -1.43 -1.45
N PRO A 192 12.08 -2.10 -0.46
CA PRO A 192 11.90 -3.55 -0.52
C PRO A 192 10.89 -3.96 -1.59
N VAL A 193 11.02 -5.19 -2.09
CA VAL A 193 10.05 -5.84 -2.99
C VAL A 193 9.37 -6.98 -2.24
N GLY A 194 8.04 -7.01 -2.26
CA GLY A 194 7.29 -8.03 -1.54
C GLY A 194 5.84 -7.67 -1.26
N VAL A 195 5.23 -8.48 -0.41
CA VAL A 195 3.87 -8.30 0.11
C VAL A 195 3.97 -7.89 1.57
N TYR A 196 3.55 -6.69 1.88
CA TYR A 196 3.59 -6.08 3.21
C TYR A 196 2.20 -5.64 3.66
N TYR A 197 2.11 -5.20 4.92
CA TYR A 197 0.91 -4.62 5.48
C TYR A 197 1.22 -3.30 6.17
N ILE A 198 0.25 -2.39 6.16
CA ILE A 198 0.32 -1.18 6.97
C ILE A 198 0.26 -1.61 8.44
N SER A 199 1.34 -1.36 9.18
CA SER A 199 1.50 -1.79 10.58
C SER A 199 1.19 -0.71 11.61
N GLY A 200 1.05 0.55 11.16
CA GLY A 200 0.77 1.68 12.05
C GLY A 200 0.33 2.93 11.31
N ARG A 201 0.00 3.95 12.10
CA ARG A 201 -0.28 5.31 11.62
C ARG A 201 0.35 6.31 12.58
N LEU A 202 1.28 7.10 12.07
CA LEU A 202 2.02 8.10 12.83
C LEU A 202 1.60 9.50 12.39
N PRO A 203 0.99 10.31 13.29
CA PRO A 203 0.61 11.69 12.99
C PRO A 203 1.86 12.56 12.78
N GLY A 204 1.83 13.48 11.80
CA GLY A 204 2.96 14.37 11.51
C GLY A 204 3.38 15.26 12.68
N ALA A 205 2.44 15.67 13.52
CA ALA A 205 2.74 16.47 14.72
C ALA A 205 3.68 15.77 15.73
N LYS A 206 3.87 14.45 15.61
CA LYS A 206 4.77 13.66 16.46
C LYS A 206 6.07 13.26 15.73
N LEU A 207 6.27 13.73 14.51
CA LEU A 207 7.40 13.39 13.66
C LEU A 207 8.18 14.64 13.26
N PRO A 208 9.48 14.53 12.94
CA PRO A 208 10.22 15.59 12.28
C PRO A 208 9.52 16.02 10.97
N ASP A 209 9.66 17.31 10.61
CA ASP A 209 9.04 17.89 9.39
C ASP A 209 9.41 17.12 8.10
N PHE A 210 10.56 16.44 8.09
CA PHE A 210 10.98 15.56 7.00
C PHE A 210 9.92 14.55 6.55
N TYR A 211 9.04 14.11 7.46
CA TYR A 211 7.95 13.16 7.21
C TYR A 211 6.63 13.84 6.84
N GLY A 212 6.61 15.16 6.81
CA GLY A 212 5.44 15.95 6.46
C GLY A 212 4.24 15.70 7.37
N LYS A 213 3.07 15.47 6.76
CA LYS A 213 1.81 15.30 7.51
C LYS A 213 1.67 13.96 8.22
N GLY A 214 2.67 13.07 8.16
CA GLY A 214 2.65 11.81 8.89
C GLY A 214 3.34 10.66 8.16
N ALA A 215 3.14 9.45 8.72
CA ALA A 215 3.67 8.23 8.14
C ALA A 215 2.77 7.02 8.39
N LEU A 216 2.85 6.05 7.48
CA LEU A 216 2.23 4.73 7.53
C LEU A 216 3.33 3.68 7.51
N PRO A 217 3.79 3.20 8.67
CA PRO A 217 4.80 2.14 8.75
C PRO A 217 4.33 0.84 8.10
N LEU A 218 5.27 0.10 7.51
CA LEU A 218 5.06 -1.23 6.96
C LEU A 218 5.63 -2.30 7.89
N ASP A 219 5.15 -3.54 7.78
CA ASP A 219 5.65 -4.72 8.50
C ASP A 219 6.96 -5.27 7.89
N TYR A 220 7.81 -4.38 7.34
CA TYR A 220 9.15 -4.73 6.85
C TYR A 220 10.19 -4.65 8.00
N PRO A 221 11.14 -5.61 8.11
CA PRO A 221 11.19 -6.88 7.39
C PRO A 221 10.20 -7.90 7.96
N ASN A 222 9.41 -8.52 7.09
CA ASN A 222 8.52 -9.61 7.49
C ASN A 222 9.29 -10.95 7.64
N SER A 223 8.61 -12.05 7.97
CA SER A 223 9.23 -13.35 8.15
C SER A 223 9.96 -13.86 6.89
N TRP A 224 9.40 -13.60 5.72
CA TRP A 224 10.00 -13.98 4.44
C TRP A 224 11.29 -13.19 4.14
N ASP A 225 11.31 -11.90 4.45
CA ASP A 225 12.51 -11.08 4.30
C ASP A 225 13.64 -11.60 5.19
N LYS A 226 13.34 -11.86 6.46
CA LYS A 226 14.30 -12.40 7.43
C LYS A 226 14.90 -13.74 7.01
N LEU A 227 14.05 -14.66 6.51
CA LEU A 227 14.47 -15.97 5.99
C LEU A 227 15.41 -15.84 4.79
N ASN A 228 15.23 -14.80 3.98
CA ASN A 228 16.10 -14.51 2.84
C ASN A 228 17.29 -13.59 3.19
N GLY A 229 17.60 -13.43 4.48
CA GLY A 229 18.74 -12.61 4.96
C GLY A 229 18.55 -11.11 4.72
N ARG A 230 17.32 -10.65 4.45
CA ARG A 230 17.03 -9.24 4.29
C ARG A 230 16.76 -8.59 5.63
N GLY A 231 17.38 -7.45 5.85
CA GLY A 231 17.32 -6.73 7.12
C GLY A 231 17.13 -5.24 6.97
N GLY A 232 17.29 -4.53 8.09
CA GLY A 232 17.01 -3.12 8.24
C GLY A 232 15.63 -2.90 8.85
N SER A 233 15.18 -1.64 8.87
CA SER A 233 13.92 -1.22 9.48
C SER A 233 13.42 0.09 8.86
N GLY A 234 12.30 0.61 9.34
CA GLY A 234 11.88 1.98 9.04
C GLY A 234 11.40 2.22 7.61
N ILE A 235 10.82 1.24 6.96
CA ILE A 235 10.18 1.42 5.64
C ILE A 235 8.73 1.88 5.86
N TRP A 236 8.47 3.11 5.43
CA TRP A 236 7.18 3.78 5.63
C TRP A 236 6.65 4.36 4.31
N ILE A 237 5.34 4.54 4.22
CA ILE A 237 4.75 5.52 3.30
C ILE A 237 4.67 6.82 4.09
N HIS A 238 5.25 7.93 3.59
CA HIS A 238 5.19 9.22 4.30
C HIS A 238 5.11 10.41 3.34
N GLY A 239 4.85 11.57 3.89
CA GLY A 239 4.79 12.83 3.16
C GLY A 239 6.15 13.46 2.94
N VAL A 240 6.13 14.73 2.62
CA VAL A 240 7.28 15.59 2.37
C VAL A 240 7.24 16.80 3.32
N PRO A 241 8.38 17.50 3.57
CA PRO A 241 8.37 18.74 4.33
C PRO A 241 7.30 19.72 3.81
N GLN A 242 6.74 20.54 4.71
CA GLN A 242 5.58 21.38 4.38
C GLN A 242 5.83 22.36 3.22
N GLU A 243 7.06 22.83 3.06
CA GLU A 243 7.50 23.71 1.96
C GLU A 243 7.80 22.97 0.64
N THR A 244 7.63 21.66 0.62
CA THR A 244 7.92 20.82 -0.53
C THR A 244 6.63 20.13 -0.98
N PHE A 245 6.37 20.07 -2.28
CA PHE A 245 5.22 19.33 -2.82
C PHE A 245 5.57 17.87 -3.10
N SER A 246 6.74 17.60 -3.68
CA SER A 246 7.18 16.26 -4.11
C SER A 246 8.71 16.20 -4.19
N ARG A 247 9.22 15.00 -4.42
CA ARG A 247 10.65 14.72 -4.62
C ARG A 247 10.88 14.04 -5.97
N ALA A 248 12.13 14.02 -6.43
CA ALA A 248 12.54 13.22 -7.59
C ALA A 248 12.22 11.73 -7.41
N PRO A 249 12.05 10.95 -8.50
CA PRO A 249 11.66 9.54 -8.40
C PRO A 249 12.60 8.68 -7.53
N LEU A 250 13.92 8.93 -7.62
CA LEU A 250 14.98 8.20 -6.90
C LEU A 250 15.64 9.12 -5.86
N SER A 251 14.98 9.36 -4.72
CA SER A 251 15.43 10.39 -3.77
C SER A 251 15.30 10.00 -2.30
N THR A 252 14.86 8.78 -1.97
CA THR A 252 14.67 8.36 -0.58
C THR A 252 15.73 7.34 -0.13
N ASP A 253 15.79 7.08 1.16
CA ASP A 253 16.66 6.04 1.72
C ASP A 253 15.95 4.66 1.79
N GLY A 254 14.82 4.53 1.08
CA GLY A 254 14.05 3.29 0.94
C GLY A 254 12.56 3.41 1.21
N CYS A 255 12.10 4.52 1.78
CA CYS A 255 10.67 4.80 2.00
C CYS A 255 9.93 5.07 0.68
N VAL A 256 8.63 4.88 0.71
CA VAL A 256 7.67 5.29 -0.33
C VAL A 256 7.17 6.67 0.03
N VAL A 257 7.62 7.72 -0.69
CA VAL A 257 7.32 9.11 -0.38
C VAL A 257 6.32 9.66 -1.38
N VAL A 258 5.19 10.15 -0.86
CA VAL A 258 4.09 10.76 -1.64
C VAL A 258 3.91 12.22 -1.24
N SER A 259 3.07 12.98 -1.96
CA SER A 259 2.70 14.31 -1.54
C SER A 259 1.95 14.28 -0.20
N ASN A 260 1.95 15.38 0.54
CA ASN A 260 1.23 15.49 1.81
C ASN A 260 -0.28 15.29 1.63
N ASP A 261 -0.84 15.78 0.54
CA ASP A 261 -2.27 15.65 0.24
C ASP A 261 -2.64 14.20 -0.09
N ASP A 262 -1.79 13.50 -0.86
CA ASP A 262 -1.99 12.09 -1.19
C ASP A 262 -1.80 11.19 0.03
N LEU A 263 -0.82 11.49 0.88
CA LEU A 263 -0.69 10.81 2.17
C LEU A 263 -1.95 10.94 3.03
N GLN A 264 -2.56 12.13 3.07
CA GLN A 264 -3.79 12.34 3.82
C GLN A 264 -4.97 11.54 3.23
N LYS A 265 -5.10 11.49 1.89
CA LYS A 265 -6.10 10.65 1.22
C LYS A 265 -5.89 9.17 1.61
N LEU A 266 -4.67 8.65 1.45
CA LEU A 266 -4.31 7.28 1.81
C LEU A 266 -4.56 6.99 3.29
N SER A 267 -4.15 7.88 4.19
CA SER A 267 -4.31 7.70 5.63
C SER A 267 -5.76 7.57 6.09
N ARG A 268 -6.72 8.13 5.35
CA ARG A 268 -8.16 8.02 5.68
C ARG A 268 -8.75 6.67 5.33
N ILE A 269 -8.20 5.99 4.33
CA ILE A 269 -8.78 4.77 3.74
C ILE A 269 -8.03 3.50 4.14
N VAL A 270 -6.72 3.55 4.42
CA VAL A 270 -5.96 2.37 4.83
C VAL A 270 -6.35 1.94 6.25
N GLU A 271 -6.38 0.64 6.47
CA GLU A 271 -6.66 0.01 7.77
C GLU A 271 -5.40 -0.71 8.26
N VAL A 272 -4.94 -0.34 9.47
CA VAL A 272 -3.76 -0.95 10.11
C VAL A 272 -4.00 -2.45 10.32
N GLY A 273 -3.02 -3.28 9.97
CA GLY A 273 -3.08 -4.74 10.05
C GLY A 273 -3.95 -5.43 8.98
N LYS A 274 -4.67 -4.64 8.15
CA LYS A 274 -5.57 -5.19 7.13
C LYS A 274 -5.19 -4.82 5.71
N THR A 275 -4.88 -3.55 5.44
CA THR A 275 -4.55 -3.09 4.08
C THR A 275 -3.20 -3.65 3.64
N PRO A 276 -3.17 -4.53 2.63
CA PRO A 276 -1.92 -4.99 2.03
C PRO A 276 -1.33 -3.92 1.12
N ILE A 277 -0.01 -3.90 1.07
CA ILE A 277 0.78 -3.15 0.12
C ILE A 277 1.75 -4.10 -0.61
N LEU A 278 1.62 -4.17 -1.92
CA LEU A 278 2.45 -5.01 -2.77
C LEU A 278 3.44 -4.11 -3.51
N ILE A 279 4.73 -4.27 -3.24
CA ILE A 279 5.79 -3.43 -3.82
C ILE A 279 6.58 -4.26 -4.82
N GLY A 280 6.63 -3.80 -6.06
CA GLY A 280 7.37 -4.43 -7.15
C GLY A 280 8.26 -3.44 -7.92
N ASP A 281 9.29 -3.97 -8.59
CA ASP A 281 10.08 -3.19 -9.56
C ASP A 281 9.19 -2.75 -10.73
N GLN A 282 8.44 -3.70 -11.28
CA GLN A 282 7.44 -3.47 -12.31
C GLN A 282 6.21 -4.31 -12.02
N VAL A 283 5.06 -3.69 -12.05
CA VAL A 283 3.77 -4.37 -11.89
C VAL A 283 3.26 -4.84 -13.26
N GLU A 284 2.92 -6.11 -13.34
CA GLU A 284 2.26 -6.68 -14.50
C GLU A 284 0.76 -6.44 -14.41
N PHE A 285 0.17 -5.85 -15.46
CA PHE A 285 -1.27 -5.69 -15.60
C PHE A 285 -1.77 -6.68 -16.66
N VAL A 286 -2.78 -7.45 -16.30
CA VAL A 286 -3.31 -8.54 -17.13
C VAL A 286 -4.83 -8.44 -17.29
N LYS A 287 -5.37 -9.16 -18.26
CA LYS A 287 -6.80 -9.32 -18.40
C LYS A 287 -7.40 -10.04 -17.19
N PRO A 288 -8.68 -9.80 -16.85
CA PRO A 288 -9.33 -10.41 -15.70
C PRO A 288 -9.31 -11.94 -15.68
N ASP A 289 -9.40 -12.58 -16.83
CA ASP A 289 -9.35 -14.05 -16.98
C ASP A 289 -8.00 -14.64 -16.58
N VAL A 290 -6.89 -13.98 -16.94
CA VAL A 290 -5.53 -14.40 -16.54
C VAL A 290 -5.38 -14.32 -15.02
N ARG A 291 -5.81 -13.22 -14.41
CA ARG A 291 -5.79 -13.06 -12.95
C ARG A 291 -6.67 -14.09 -12.26
N GLU A 292 -7.85 -14.35 -12.80
CA GLU A 292 -8.79 -15.34 -12.26
C GLU A 292 -8.23 -16.77 -12.33
N ASN A 293 -7.49 -17.11 -13.39
CA ASN A 293 -6.79 -18.40 -13.48
C ASN A 293 -5.72 -18.54 -12.40
N ASP A 294 -4.92 -17.49 -12.18
CA ASP A 294 -3.92 -17.46 -11.09
C ASP A 294 -4.60 -17.56 -9.70
N ARG A 295 -5.76 -16.91 -9.50
CA ARG A 295 -6.55 -17.01 -8.26
C ARG A 295 -7.04 -18.44 -8.03
N LYS A 296 -7.60 -19.08 -9.06
CA LYS A 296 -8.06 -20.49 -9.00
C LYS A 296 -6.91 -21.42 -8.70
N LEU A 297 -5.73 -21.19 -9.31
CA LEU A 297 -4.52 -21.95 -9.02
C LEU A 297 -4.16 -21.84 -7.53
N ALA A 298 -4.06 -20.63 -6.99
CA ALA A 298 -3.75 -20.40 -5.57
C ALA A 298 -4.74 -21.13 -4.64
N GLY A 299 -6.05 -21.01 -4.92
CA GLY A 299 -7.09 -21.73 -4.17
C GLY A 299 -6.95 -23.24 -4.25
N SER A 300 -6.65 -23.80 -5.42
CA SER A 300 -6.48 -25.24 -5.62
C SER A 300 -5.25 -25.80 -4.92
N LEU A 301 -4.15 -25.06 -4.86
CA LEU A 301 -2.95 -25.40 -4.10
C LEU A 301 -3.26 -25.52 -2.61
N LEU A 302 -3.92 -24.51 -2.08
CA LEU A 302 -4.28 -24.45 -0.68
C LEU A 302 -5.30 -25.54 -0.30
N GLU A 303 -6.29 -25.81 -1.16
CA GLU A 303 -7.30 -26.84 -0.89
C GLU A 303 -6.72 -28.28 -0.96
N ARG A 304 -5.77 -28.56 -1.85
CA ARG A 304 -5.05 -29.84 -1.87
C ARG A 304 -4.27 -30.03 -0.56
N TRP A 305 -3.49 -29.03 -0.17
CA TRP A 305 -2.77 -29.03 1.10
C TRP A 305 -3.70 -29.25 2.30
N ARG A 306 -4.86 -28.56 2.33
CA ARG A 306 -5.86 -28.72 3.38
C ARG A 306 -6.35 -30.17 3.51
N ARG A 307 -6.68 -30.81 2.39
CA ARG A 307 -7.16 -32.22 2.37
C ARG A 307 -6.11 -33.17 2.92
N ASP A 308 -4.86 -33.00 2.52
CA ASP A 308 -3.77 -33.87 2.97
C ASP A 308 -3.42 -33.59 4.45
N ALA A 309 -3.53 -32.36 4.92
CA ALA A 309 -3.44 -32.01 6.34
C ALA A 309 -4.57 -32.63 7.18
N GLU A 310 -5.79 -32.71 6.65
CA GLU A 310 -6.95 -33.34 7.30
C GLU A 310 -6.79 -34.88 7.39
N GLN A 311 -6.20 -35.50 6.37
CA GLN A 311 -5.95 -36.96 6.34
C GLN A 311 -4.82 -37.38 7.28
N ARG A 312 -3.97 -36.45 7.76
CA ARG A 312 -2.82 -36.70 8.63
C ARG A 312 -1.76 -37.64 8.01
N ASP A 313 -1.78 -37.82 6.71
CA ASP A 313 -0.73 -38.53 6.01
C ASP A 313 0.51 -37.62 5.86
N GLY A 314 1.54 -37.89 6.66
CA GLY A 314 2.76 -37.09 6.65
C GLY A 314 3.54 -37.20 5.34
N GLY A 315 3.42 -38.35 4.65
CA GLY A 315 4.05 -38.54 3.35
C GLY A 315 3.40 -37.65 2.29
N GLN A 316 2.08 -37.70 2.20
CA GLN A 316 1.32 -36.84 1.27
C GLN A 316 1.50 -35.37 1.61
N LEU A 317 1.38 -34.99 2.87
CA LEU A 317 1.57 -33.61 3.30
C LEU A 317 2.99 -33.10 2.94
N ARG A 318 4.02 -33.96 3.11
CA ARG A 318 5.42 -33.65 2.76
C ARG A 318 5.60 -33.29 1.29
N THR A 319 4.80 -33.86 0.39
CA THR A 319 4.88 -33.57 -1.05
C THR A 319 4.59 -32.11 -1.39
N HIS A 320 3.85 -31.37 -0.56
CA HIS A 320 3.59 -29.97 -0.75
C HIS A 320 4.80 -29.08 -0.43
N TYR A 321 5.76 -29.57 0.35
CA TYR A 321 6.88 -28.77 0.83
C TYR A 321 8.13 -28.97 -0.02
N SER A 322 8.80 -27.86 -0.33
CA SER A 322 10.07 -27.85 -1.04
C SER A 322 11.19 -28.51 -0.23
N ALA A 323 12.20 -29.03 -0.91
CA ALA A 323 13.46 -29.44 -0.27
C ALA A 323 14.18 -28.25 0.40
N ARG A 324 14.01 -27.04 -0.13
CA ARG A 324 14.56 -25.79 0.43
C ARG A 324 13.68 -25.10 1.48
N PHE A 325 12.60 -25.78 1.92
CA PHE A 325 11.69 -25.21 2.92
C PHE A 325 12.43 -24.83 4.20
N LYS A 326 12.07 -23.67 4.73
CA LYS A 326 12.47 -23.17 6.05
C LYS A 326 11.30 -22.50 6.76
N SER A 327 11.10 -22.83 8.04
CA SER A 327 10.23 -22.07 8.93
C SER A 327 10.95 -20.81 9.42
N VAL A 328 10.22 -19.94 10.14
CA VAL A 328 10.80 -18.74 10.78
C VAL A 328 11.94 -19.11 11.76
N ASN A 329 11.88 -20.31 12.34
CA ASN A 329 12.87 -20.84 13.28
C ASN A 329 13.93 -21.72 12.60
N ASP A 330 14.09 -21.61 11.27
CA ASP A 330 15.01 -22.40 10.45
C ASP A 330 14.75 -23.93 10.46
N GLU A 331 13.54 -24.35 10.85
CA GLU A 331 13.15 -25.76 10.82
C GLU A 331 12.96 -26.24 9.40
N LYS A 332 13.37 -27.46 9.11
CA LYS A 332 13.07 -28.16 7.86
C LYS A 332 11.63 -28.69 7.83
N ALA A 333 11.13 -29.02 6.64
CA ALA A 333 9.76 -29.44 6.42
C ALA A 333 9.30 -30.59 7.33
N ASP A 334 10.15 -31.61 7.53
CA ASP A 334 9.78 -32.79 8.33
C ASP A 334 9.56 -32.44 9.81
N ALA A 335 10.44 -31.62 10.40
CA ALA A 335 10.29 -31.12 11.76
C ALA A 335 9.04 -30.22 11.90
N TRP A 336 8.82 -29.33 10.93
CA TRP A 336 7.66 -28.47 10.87
C TRP A 336 6.35 -29.25 10.82
N ILE A 337 6.25 -30.23 9.91
CA ILE A 337 5.07 -31.10 9.76
C ILE A 337 4.84 -31.94 11.02
N ALA A 338 5.90 -32.54 11.61
CA ALA A 338 5.80 -33.33 12.81
C ALA A 338 5.20 -32.52 13.97
N ARG A 339 5.63 -31.26 14.12
CA ARG A 339 5.10 -30.37 15.15
C ARG A 339 3.61 -30.04 14.97
N GLN A 340 3.17 -29.85 13.73
CA GLN A 340 1.76 -29.54 13.42
C GLN A 340 0.84 -30.77 13.61
N ARG A 341 1.40 -31.97 13.48
CA ARG A 341 0.65 -33.26 13.66
C ARG A 341 0.44 -33.65 15.11
N PHE A 342 0.99 -32.91 16.07
CA PHE A 342 0.93 -33.25 17.49
C PHE A 342 -0.47 -32.94 18.08
N LEU A 343 -1.49 -33.66 17.58
CA LEU A 343 -2.83 -33.70 18.16
C LEU A 343 -3.04 -35.08 18.77
N PRO A 344 -3.40 -35.17 20.05
CA PRO A 344 -3.58 -36.48 20.72
C PRO A 344 -4.75 -37.27 20.12
N GLY A 345 -4.52 -38.55 19.91
CA GLY A 345 -5.57 -39.55 19.64
C GLY A 345 -5.82 -39.93 18.18
N ALA A 346 -6.44 -41.08 17.98
CA ALA A 346 -6.86 -41.66 16.70
C ALA A 346 -8.13 -41.05 16.11
N GLN A 347 -8.62 -39.95 16.67
CA GLN A 347 -9.90 -39.34 16.26
C GLN A 347 -9.77 -38.63 14.90
N ARG A 348 -10.88 -38.61 14.18
CA ARG A 348 -10.97 -37.92 12.89
C ARG A 348 -10.68 -36.41 13.06
N VAL A 349 -9.75 -35.91 12.27
CA VAL A 349 -9.41 -34.48 12.21
C VAL A 349 -10.26 -33.84 11.15
N HIS A 350 -10.76 -32.63 11.43
CA HIS A 350 -11.39 -31.77 10.45
C HIS A 350 -10.62 -30.46 10.37
N VAL A 351 -10.23 -30.08 9.13
CA VAL A 351 -9.49 -28.84 8.85
C VAL A 351 -10.34 -27.94 7.97
N ALA A 352 -10.75 -26.80 8.50
CA ALA A 352 -11.42 -25.74 7.74
C ALA A 352 -10.50 -24.54 7.54
N LEU A 353 -10.57 -23.93 6.36
CA LEU A 353 -9.84 -22.72 6.05
C LEU A 353 -10.81 -21.55 5.90
N GLN A 354 -10.45 -20.42 6.48
CA GLN A 354 -11.26 -19.20 6.47
C GLN A 354 -10.37 -18.00 6.19
N ASP A 355 -10.99 -16.90 5.77
CA ASP A 355 -10.34 -15.59 5.61
C ASP A 355 -9.08 -15.66 4.75
N ALA A 356 -9.13 -16.36 3.62
CA ALA A 356 -7.99 -16.49 2.74
C ALA A 356 -7.77 -15.23 1.90
N SER A 357 -6.51 -14.81 1.80
CA SER A 357 -6.04 -13.86 0.80
C SER A 357 -4.87 -14.47 0.01
N HIS A 358 -4.81 -14.17 -1.28
CA HIS A 358 -3.79 -14.66 -2.18
C HIS A 358 -3.16 -13.53 -2.97
N PHE A 359 -1.84 -13.49 -2.98
CA PHE A 359 -1.07 -12.52 -3.74
C PHE A 359 0.01 -13.22 -4.54
N ARG A 360 0.25 -12.75 -5.78
CA ARG A 360 1.48 -13.11 -6.49
C ARG A 360 2.55 -12.11 -6.10
N GLN A 361 3.68 -12.57 -5.58
CA GLN A 361 4.74 -11.67 -5.17
C GLN A 361 5.30 -10.94 -6.40
N PRO A 362 5.36 -9.60 -6.41
CA PRO A 362 5.84 -8.84 -7.56
C PRO A 362 7.37 -8.84 -7.62
N SER A 363 7.97 -10.04 -7.67
CA SER A 363 9.42 -10.30 -7.72
C SER A 363 9.77 -11.12 -8.97
N ARG A 364 11.07 -11.35 -9.21
CA ARG A 364 11.53 -12.20 -10.33
C ARG A 364 11.19 -13.66 -10.13
N GLU A 365 11.14 -14.13 -8.89
CA GLU A 365 10.76 -15.50 -8.56
C GLU A 365 9.24 -15.61 -8.58
N ASP A 366 8.72 -16.68 -9.18
CA ASP A 366 7.29 -16.94 -9.27
C ASP A 366 6.77 -17.51 -7.94
N ILE A 367 6.24 -16.64 -7.08
CA ILE A 367 5.78 -16.96 -5.73
C ILE A 367 4.33 -16.53 -5.55
N ILE A 368 3.51 -17.43 -5.01
CA ILE A 368 2.19 -17.15 -4.48
C ILE A 368 2.27 -17.08 -2.96
N VAL A 369 1.77 -16.00 -2.38
CA VAL A 369 1.66 -15.79 -0.93
C VAL A 369 0.20 -15.99 -0.53
N SER A 370 -0.07 -17.05 0.22
CA SER A 370 -1.40 -17.36 0.76
C SER A 370 -1.44 -17.12 2.25
N THR A 371 -2.36 -16.27 2.72
CA THR A 371 -2.58 -16.02 4.15
C THR A 371 -4.01 -16.40 4.49
N PHE A 372 -4.21 -17.24 5.49
CA PHE A 372 -5.51 -17.79 5.84
C PHE A 372 -5.59 -18.14 7.33
N THR A 373 -6.78 -18.36 7.83
CA THR A 373 -7.04 -18.88 9.17
C THR A 373 -7.39 -20.37 9.05
N GLN A 374 -6.57 -21.22 9.65
CA GLN A 374 -6.83 -22.64 9.78
C GLN A 374 -7.58 -22.88 11.10
N GLN A 375 -8.70 -23.59 11.00
CA GLN A 375 -9.41 -24.14 12.15
C GLN A 375 -9.29 -25.66 12.13
N THR A 376 -8.72 -26.23 13.19
CA THR A 376 -8.57 -27.67 13.33
C THR A 376 -9.48 -28.15 14.45
N ALA A 377 -10.26 -29.19 14.16
CA ALA A 377 -11.17 -29.80 15.11
C ALA A 377 -10.86 -31.30 15.27
N VAL A 378 -10.70 -31.79 16.53
CA VAL A 378 -10.45 -33.17 16.87
C VAL A 378 -11.30 -33.49 18.11
N GLY A 379 -12.36 -34.27 17.96
CA GLY A 379 -13.31 -34.50 19.06
C GLY A 379 -13.88 -33.19 19.62
N LYS A 380 -13.61 -32.90 20.89
CA LYS A 380 -13.98 -31.65 21.56
C LYS A 380 -12.92 -30.55 21.41
N PHE A 381 -11.71 -30.89 20.97
CA PHE A 381 -10.64 -29.93 20.81
C PHE A 381 -10.86 -29.05 19.59
N ARG A 382 -10.65 -27.75 19.75
CA ARG A 382 -10.69 -26.76 18.68
C ARG A 382 -9.45 -25.91 18.76
N HIS A 383 -8.74 -25.78 17.64
CA HIS A 383 -7.55 -24.93 17.50
C HIS A 383 -7.73 -24.00 16.31
N LYS A 384 -7.41 -22.73 16.50
CA LYS A 384 -7.47 -21.72 15.46
C LYS A 384 -6.11 -21.04 15.36
N VAL A 385 -5.53 -21.03 14.17
CA VAL A 385 -4.24 -20.42 13.89
C VAL A 385 -4.28 -19.67 12.57
N ARG A 386 -3.59 -18.54 12.50
CA ARG A 386 -3.43 -17.80 11.25
C ARG A 386 -2.07 -18.13 10.66
N LEU A 387 -2.07 -18.57 9.40
CA LEU A 387 -0.89 -19.02 8.69
C LEU A 387 -0.65 -18.16 7.45
N ARG A 388 0.63 -18.03 7.09
CA ARG A 388 1.08 -17.50 5.82
C ARG A 388 2.01 -18.50 5.18
N GLN A 389 1.68 -18.90 3.95
CA GLN A 389 2.47 -19.83 3.12
C GLN A 389 3.03 -19.10 1.90
N TYR A 390 4.28 -19.37 1.58
CA TYR A 390 4.95 -18.95 0.36
C TYR A 390 5.14 -20.16 -0.53
N TRP A 391 4.42 -20.18 -1.65
CA TRP A 391 4.45 -21.22 -2.66
C TRP A 391 5.33 -20.77 -3.80
N ALA A 392 6.44 -21.43 -4.07
CA ALA A 392 7.31 -21.16 -5.21
C ALA A 392 7.09 -22.19 -6.30
N ARG A 393 7.21 -21.75 -7.53
CA ARG A 393 7.19 -22.66 -8.68
C ARG A 393 8.53 -23.35 -8.82
N GLU A 394 8.54 -24.69 -8.78
CA GLU A 394 9.71 -25.55 -8.97
C GLU A 394 9.44 -26.48 -10.16
N GLY A 395 9.95 -26.12 -11.34
CA GLY A 395 9.63 -26.80 -12.58
C GLY A 395 8.15 -26.69 -12.95
N ALA A 396 7.45 -27.81 -13.02
CA ALA A 396 6.01 -27.87 -13.27
C ALA A 396 5.16 -27.74 -12.00
N ASP A 397 5.77 -27.97 -10.83
CA ASP A 397 5.09 -28.03 -9.53
C ASP A 397 5.16 -26.73 -8.76
N TRP A 398 4.24 -26.59 -7.80
CA TRP A 398 4.25 -25.56 -6.79
C TRP A 398 4.52 -26.17 -5.41
N LYS A 399 5.52 -25.65 -4.71
CA LYS A 399 5.96 -26.16 -3.41
C LYS A 399 6.00 -25.03 -2.37
N ILE A 400 5.63 -25.36 -1.14
CA ILE A 400 5.76 -24.44 0.00
C ILE A 400 7.25 -24.31 0.33
N VAL A 401 7.79 -23.12 0.18
CA VAL A 401 9.18 -22.78 0.51
C VAL A 401 9.32 -22.14 1.88
N SER A 402 8.24 -21.59 2.41
CA SER A 402 8.17 -21.10 3.79
C SER A 402 6.73 -21.09 4.30
N GLU A 403 6.57 -21.29 5.59
CA GLU A 403 5.31 -21.16 6.30
C GLU A 403 5.57 -20.52 7.67
N SER A 404 4.69 -19.62 8.07
CA SER A 404 4.76 -18.91 9.35
C SER A 404 3.40 -18.80 10.01
N VAL A 405 3.40 -18.87 11.33
CA VAL A 405 2.27 -18.46 12.19
C VAL A 405 2.32 -16.93 12.33
N LEU A 406 1.14 -16.26 12.23
CA LEU A 406 1.00 -14.80 12.33
C LEU A 406 0.36 -14.37 13.64
#